data_69e92b73e07638a7604b55269b56bbb1
#
_entry.id   69e92b73e07638a7604b55269b56bbb1
#
_cell.length_a   1.000
_cell.length_b   1.000
_cell.length_c   1.000
_cell.angle_alpha   90.00
_cell.angle_beta   90.00
_cell.angle_gamma   90.00
#
_symmetry.space_group_name_H-M   'P 1'
#
loop_
_entity.id
_entity.type
_entity.pdbx_description
1 polymer ?
#
loop_
_entity_poly.entity_id
_entity_poly.type
_entity_poly.pdbx_seq_one_letter_code
_entity_poly.pdbx_strand_id
1 'polypeptide(L)'
;MKTFVKIMTLVVLLSLIVGCAPAPAATEAPVAATQAPVAVATEAPVVPAAPVLSEAEQWAKDNGVGPYQPATDDWAAIEAAAIQEGKITIYANSGGIEDLADAWKAKYPDIEWEGADTDGIDTKMAAEQESGNVVGDVWFNSDGHILFGRFVPNQWLWSFVPRDVVIPELTAERPFAVARHSTDVIGYNNKFYPNGCPVTNIWQLTEPVYKGKFFMEDPMSDVSTMAKIATFVQNADEMAQAYQALYGKAWDTDELAKTDASGIVVENAGYLWLKKLAYNGVVVLDDGDMVDAAFAGLELPEGEEPGFGWTGYSTYEATLDGELNMSPCFGMEPVMGIFKTSFLAIANKAPHPNAAKLFIRFALTEEGFDPWNEIGSYPAAEGLPVFEGNLPLAELLPQVWEMDPVFDWNNVSKVRDFWAASLLVAP
;
A
#
# COMPACT_ATOMS: atom_id res chain seq x y z
N MET A 1 -5.04 -12.47 48.65
CA MET A 1 -4.64 -11.65 49.82
C MET A 1 -4.46 -10.21 49.34
N LYS A 2 -5.31 -9.28 49.86
CA LYS A 2 -5.25 -7.81 49.79
C LYS A 2 -5.41 -7.16 48.41
N THR A 3 -6.59 -6.74 47.91
CA THR A 3 -7.49 -5.62 48.30
C THR A 3 -6.80 -4.26 48.42
N PHE A 4 -7.08 -3.33 47.45
CA PHE A 4 -7.14 -1.87 47.64
C PHE A 4 -7.93 -1.30 46.46
N VAL A 5 -9.14 -0.94 46.62
CA VAL A 5 -9.88 0.26 47.11
C VAL A 5 -9.98 1.36 46.03
N LYS A 6 -11.25 1.60 45.67
CA LYS A 6 -11.79 2.66 44.79
C LYS A 6 -11.61 4.04 45.42
N ILE A 7 -11.37 5.06 44.63
CA ILE A 7 -11.79 6.44 44.97
C ILE A 7 -12.51 7.03 43.75
N MET A 8 -13.77 7.33 44.01
CA MET A 8 -14.72 8.03 43.16
C MET A 8 -14.69 9.50 43.58
N THR A 9 -14.47 10.43 42.65
CA THR A 9 -14.66 11.86 42.94
C THR A 9 -15.69 12.44 41.98
N LEU A 10 -16.82 12.79 42.58
CA LEU A 10 -17.98 13.49 42.06
C LEU A 10 -17.65 15.00 41.99
N VAL A 11 -17.82 15.65 40.83
CA VAL A 11 -17.83 17.12 40.75
C VAL A 11 -19.18 17.60 40.25
N VAL A 12 -19.78 18.44 41.08
CA VAL A 12 -21.13 19.01 40.99
C VAL A 12 -21.16 20.15 39.98
N LEU A 13 -22.19 20.15 39.12
CA LEU A 13 -22.58 21.30 38.28
C LEU A 13 -23.19 22.40 39.15
N LEU A 14 -22.73 23.64 39.00
CA LEU A 14 -23.41 24.82 39.47
C LEU A 14 -23.81 25.72 38.29
N SER A 15 -25.11 25.80 38.04
CA SER A 15 -25.74 26.66 37.06
C SER A 15 -25.91 28.07 37.62
N LEU A 16 -25.42 29.11 36.96
CA LEU A 16 -25.74 30.49 37.24
C LEU A 16 -26.62 31.07 36.14
N ILE A 17 -27.86 31.39 36.51
CA ILE A 17 -28.84 32.13 35.73
C ILE A 17 -28.58 33.62 35.96
N VAL A 18 -28.31 34.40 34.89
CA VAL A 18 -28.29 35.86 34.95
C VAL A 18 -29.48 36.39 34.15
N GLY A 19 -30.36 37.10 34.82
CA GLY A 19 -31.59 37.66 34.28
C GLY A 19 -31.35 38.93 33.44
N CYS A 20 -32.17 39.12 32.43
CA CYS A 20 -32.28 40.34 31.64
C CYS A 20 -33.10 41.40 32.42
N ALA A 21 -32.57 42.62 32.52
CA ALA A 21 -33.33 43.83 32.88
C ALA A 21 -33.38 44.76 31.63
N PRO A 22 -34.51 45.45 31.38
CA PRO A 22 -34.69 46.34 30.24
C PRO A 22 -34.03 47.70 30.45
N ALA A 23 -33.43 48.24 29.37
CA ALA A 23 -32.84 49.57 29.35
C ALA A 23 -33.86 50.68 29.14
N PRO A 24 -33.68 51.87 29.75
CA PRO A 24 -34.59 53.01 29.58
C PRO A 24 -34.37 53.78 28.24
N ALA A 25 -35.45 54.38 27.75
CA ALA A 25 -35.50 55.15 26.53
C ALA A 25 -34.60 56.40 26.57
N ALA A 26 -33.86 56.60 25.46
CA ALA A 26 -33.01 57.78 25.29
C ALA A 26 -33.82 58.95 24.69
N THR A 27 -33.66 60.11 25.30
CA THR A 27 -34.18 61.45 24.91
C THR A 27 -33.36 61.99 23.75
N GLU A 28 -34.07 62.54 22.74
CA GLU A 28 -33.44 63.25 21.61
C GLU A 28 -32.69 64.51 22.06
N ALA A 29 -31.49 64.72 21.53
CA ALA A 29 -30.71 65.95 21.67
C ALA A 29 -30.37 66.53 20.26
N PRO A 30 -30.17 67.83 20.13
CA PRO A 30 -30.38 68.61 18.91
C PRO A 30 -29.27 68.47 17.89
N VAL A 31 -29.67 68.71 16.62
CA VAL A 31 -28.84 68.70 15.41
C VAL A 31 -27.68 69.67 15.50
N ALA A 32 -26.45 69.19 15.39
CA ALA A 32 -25.24 69.99 15.28
C ALA A 32 -24.67 69.94 13.86
N ALA A 33 -24.10 71.03 13.46
CA ALA A 33 -23.62 71.49 12.18
C ALA A 33 -22.86 70.51 11.30
N THR A 34 -23.08 70.67 10.00
CA THR A 34 -22.36 70.11 8.83
C THR A 34 -20.84 70.23 8.94
N GLN A 35 -20.11 69.17 9.13
CA GLN A 35 -18.67 69.11 8.93
C GLN A 35 -18.34 68.81 7.49
N ALA A 36 -17.32 69.45 6.97
CA ALA A 36 -16.75 69.27 5.63
C ALA A 36 -16.23 67.80 5.44
N PRO A 37 -16.22 67.29 4.21
CA PRO A 37 -15.80 65.91 3.91
C PRO A 37 -14.33 65.73 4.24
N VAL A 38 -14.04 64.84 5.22
CA VAL A 38 -12.72 64.33 5.49
C VAL A 38 -12.34 63.42 4.32
N ALA A 39 -11.22 63.72 3.67
CA ALA A 39 -10.66 62.85 2.64
C ALA A 39 -10.40 61.48 3.24
N VAL A 40 -11.12 60.49 2.74
CA VAL A 40 -10.85 59.06 3.06
C VAL A 40 -9.51 58.70 2.48
N ALA A 41 -8.50 58.54 3.31
CA ALA A 41 -7.25 57.92 2.91
C ALA A 41 -7.53 56.54 2.35
N THR A 42 -7.27 56.32 1.08
CA THR A 42 -7.34 55.00 0.45
C THR A 42 -6.30 54.14 1.11
N GLU A 43 -6.70 53.20 1.94
CA GLU A 43 -5.79 52.15 2.46
C GLU A 43 -5.15 51.45 1.27
N ALA A 44 -3.82 51.36 1.28
CA ALA A 44 -3.07 50.57 0.30
C ALA A 44 -3.56 49.11 0.35
N PRO A 45 -3.68 48.44 -0.79
CA PRO A 45 -4.10 47.05 -0.81
C PRO A 45 -3.19 46.21 0.09
N VAL A 46 -3.75 45.60 1.10
CA VAL A 46 -3.07 44.65 1.94
C VAL A 46 -2.72 43.44 1.06
N VAL A 47 -1.44 43.36 0.66
CA VAL A 47 -0.91 42.17 0.01
C VAL A 47 -1.00 41.05 1.05
N PRO A 48 -1.73 39.94 0.76
CA PRO A 48 -1.78 38.81 1.67
C PRO A 48 -0.33 38.38 1.98
N ALA A 49 0.00 38.23 3.25
CA ALA A 49 1.28 37.64 3.62
C ALA A 49 1.40 36.27 2.99
N ALA A 50 2.55 35.96 2.40
CA ALA A 50 2.82 34.62 1.87
C ALA A 50 2.56 33.58 2.99
N PRO A 51 1.94 32.41 2.69
CA PRO A 51 1.71 31.40 3.68
C PRO A 51 3.04 30.99 4.33
N VAL A 52 3.04 30.91 5.65
CA VAL A 52 4.20 30.45 6.41
C VAL A 52 4.26 28.93 6.23
N LEU A 53 5.36 28.43 5.69
CA LEU A 53 5.58 26.98 5.52
C LEU A 53 5.71 26.30 6.87
N SER A 54 5.24 25.06 6.98
CA SER A 54 5.57 24.18 8.09
C SER A 54 7.06 23.88 8.13
N GLU A 55 7.57 23.31 9.22
CA GLU A 55 8.97 22.88 9.31
C GLU A 55 9.29 21.80 8.26
N ALA A 56 8.36 20.87 8.04
CA ALA A 56 8.48 19.82 7.03
C ALA A 56 8.50 20.39 5.60
N GLU A 57 7.61 21.35 5.29
CA GLU A 57 7.59 22.02 3.99
C GLU A 57 8.86 22.85 3.75
N GLN A 58 9.37 23.49 4.80
CA GLN A 58 10.63 24.24 4.70
C GLN A 58 11.79 23.28 4.40
N TRP A 59 11.86 22.14 5.10
CA TRP A 59 12.86 21.11 4.82
C TRP A 59 12.75 20.57 3.39
N ALA A 60 11.52 20.26 2.94
CA ALA A 60 11.28 19.78 1.58
C ALA A 60 11.74 20.81 0.52
N LYS A 61 11.47 22.10 0.77
CA LYS A 61 11.88 23.20 -0.10
C LYS A 61 13.39 23.34 -0.14
N ASP A 62 14.05 23.29 1.02
CA ASP A 62 15.51 23.45 1.12
C ASP A 62 16.23 22.27 0.45
N ASN A 63 15.60 21.11 0.40
CA ASN A 63 16.12 19.91 -0.24
C ASN A 63 15.56 19.66 -1.66
N GLY A 64 14.67 20.50 -2.18
CA GLY A 64 14.13 20.38 -3.53
C GLY A 64 13.41 19.06 -3.78
N VAL A 65 12.51 18.68 -2.86
CA VAL A 65 11.66 17.48 -2.95
C VAL A 65 10.17 17.84 -2.87
N GLY A 66 9.30 16.91 -3.23
CA GLY A 66 7.86 17.14 -3.26
C GLY A 66 7.48 18.27 -4.24
N PRO A 67 6.55 19.17 -3.84
CA PRO A 67 6.12 20.26 -4.70
C PRO A 67 7.21 21.32 -4.94
N TYR A 68 8.33 21.20 -4.25
CA TYR A 68 9.46 22.11 -4.36
C TYR A 68 10.61 21.56 -5.22
N GLN A 69 10.42 20.38 -5.85
CA GLN A 69 11.41 19.81 -6.75
C GLN A 69 11.63 20.77 -7.94
N PRO A 70 12.89 21.11 -8.28
CA PRO A 70 13.21 21.94 -9.45
C PRO A 70 12.70 21.34 -10.76
N ALA A 71 12.57 22.19 -11.78
CA ALA A 71 12.17 21.73 -13.13
C ALA A 71 13.25 20.88 -13.81
N THR A 72 14.50 21.00 -13.37
CA THR A 72 15.66 20.23 -13.86
C THR A 72 16.50 19.80 -12.68
N ASP A 73 17.11 18.62 -12.77
CA ASP A 73 18.02 18.10 -11.74
C ASP A 73 19.47 18.39 -12.14
N ASP A 74 20.22 18.99 -11.22
CA ASP A 74 21.68 19.14 -11.36
C ASP A 74 22.36 17.91 -10.76
N TRP A 75 22.48 16.85 -11.57
CA TRP A 75 23.02 15.57 -11.12
C TRP A 75 24.46 15.66 -10.62
N ALA A 76 25.27 16.56 -11.19
CA ALA A 76 26.65 16.75 -10.72
C ALA A 76 26.68 17.36 -9.32
N ALA A 77 25.81 18.33 -9.04
CA ALA A 77 25.68 18.90 -7.71
C ALA A 77 25.07 17.92 -6.69
N ILE A 78 24.05 17.14 -7.10
CA ILE A 78 23.42 16.12 -6.25
C ILE A 78 24.45 15.05 -5.88
N GLU A 79 25.20 14.52 -6.84
CA GLU A 79 26.22 13.50 -6.59
C GLU A 79 27.34 14.00 -5.68
N ALA A 80 27.83 15.21 -5.92
CA ALA A 80 28.84 15.82 -5.08
C ALA A 80 28.37 16.03 -3.62
N ALA A 81 27.09 16.37 -3.43
CA ALA A 81 26.48 16.48 -2.11
C ALA A 81 26.27 15.11 -1.46
N ALA A 82 25.80 14.10 -2.21
CA ALA A 82 25.64 12.74 -1.74
C ALA A 82 26.97 12.11 -1.26
N ILE A 83 28.07 12.37 -1.97
CA ILE A 83 29.42 11.96 -1.54
C ILE A 83 29.80 12.62 -0.21
N GLN A 84 29.41 13.87 0.02
CA GLN A 84 29.66 14.55 1.30
C GLN A 84 28.77 14.00 2.42
N GLU A 85 27.56 13.56 2.12
CA GLU A 85 26.66 12.84 3.03
C GLU A 85 27.24 11.46 3.41
N GLY A 86 27.91 10.81 2.46
CA GLY A 86 28.76 9.64 2.67
C GLY A 86 28.04 8.33 2.96
N LYS A 87 26.70 8.33 3.03
CA LYS A 87 25.88 7.15 3.35
C LYS A 87 24.48 7.26 2.74
N ILE A 88 23.83 6.11 2.60
CA ILE A 88 22.39 6.00 2.34
C ILE A 88 21.78 4.87 3.15
N THR A 89 20.60 5.10 3.74
CA THR A 89 19.80 4.09 4.46
C THR A 89 18.46 3.92 3.77
N ILE A 90 18.16 2.71 3.28
CA ILE A 90 16.96 2.38 2.51
C ILE A 90 16.19 1.29 3.26
N TYR A 91 14.92 1.53 3.52
CA TYR A 91 13.97 0.53 3.99
C TYR A 91 13.15 0.04 2.83
N ALA A 92 13.26 -1.25 2.51
CA ALA A 92 12.51 -1.89 1.43
C ALA A 92 11.72 -3.10 1.95
N ASN A 93 10.67 -3.47 1.24
CA ASN A 93 9.89 -4.69 1.49
C ASN A 93 10.24 -5.81 0.47
N SER A 94 11.50 -5.93 0.11
CA SER A 94 11.96 -6.92 -0.86
C SER A 94 13.46 -7.19 -0.68
N GLY A 95 13.84 -8.46 -0.60
CA GLY A 95 15.23 -8.90 -0.49
C GLY A 95 16.13 -8.45 -1.64
N GLY A 96 15.58 -8.21 -2.84
CA GLY A 96 16.33 -7.68 -3.98
C GLY A 96 17.05 -6.35 -3.71
N ILE A 97 16.68 -5.62 -2.63
CA ILE A 97 17.41 -4.41 -2.21
C ILE A 97 18.83 -4.73 -1.74
N GLU A 98 19.06 -5.89 -1.16
CA GLU A 98 20.37 -6.31 -0.65
C GLU A 98 21.32 -6.66 -1.82
N ASP A 99 20.77 -7.19 -2.90
CA ASP A 99 21.51 -7.55 -4.12
C ASP A 99 22.06 -6.33 -4.88
N LEU A 100 21.50 -5.15 -4.63
CA LEU A 100 22.01 -3.89 -5.19
C LEU A 100 23.32 -3.38 -4.57
N ALA A 101 23.74 -3.93 -3.43
CA ALA A 101 24.88 -3.41 -2.69
C ALA A 101 26.18 -3.34 -3.50
N ASP A 102 26.47 -4.39 -4.27
CA ASP A 102 27.69 -4.46 -5.09
C ASP A 102 27.63 -3.52 -6.28
N ALA A 103 26.48 -3.42 -6.97
CA ALA A 103 26.25 -2.51 -8.09
C ALA A 103 26.32 -1.04 -7.62
N TRP A 104 25.69 -0.72 -6.49
CA TRP A 104 25.79 0.60 -5.89
C TRP A 104 27.22 0.97 -5.55
N LYS A 105 27.95 0.08 -4.87
CA LYS A 105 29.34 0.30 -4.47
C LYS A 105 30.29 0.46 -5.66
N ALA A 106 30.03 -0.27 -6.75
CA ALA A 106 30.81 -0.14 -7.97
C ALA A 106 30.62 1.25 -8.61
N LYS A 107 29.40 1.80 -8.55
CA LYS A 107 29.04 3.09 -9.16
C LYS A 107 29.34 4.28 -8.25
N TYR A 108 29.08 4.14 -6.95
CA TYR A 108 29.20 5.19 -5.93
C TYR A 108 30.07 4.71 -4.74
N PRO A 109 31.38 4.46 -4.95
CA PRO A 109 32.24 3.84 -3.95
C PRO A 109 32.44 4.68 -2.68
N ASP A 110 32.15 5.98 -2.74
CA ASP A 110 32.30 6.92 -1.63
C ASP A 110 31.00 7.10 -0.81
N ILE A 111 29.92 6.37 -1.14
CA ILE A 111 28.65 6.41 -0.44
C ILE A 111 28.36 5.03 0.14
N GLU A 112 28.40 4.92 1.47
CA GLU A 112 28.10 3.69 2.20
C GLU A 112 26.66 3.25 1.95
N TRP A 113 26.48 1.95 1.64
CA TRP A 113 25.19 1.32 1.40
C TRP A 113 24.62 0.69 2.67
N GLU A 114 23.39 1.04 3.02
CA GLU A 114 22.60 0.40 4.06
C GLU A 114 21.17 0.20 3.54
N GLY A 115 21.03 -0.69 2.56
CA GLY A 115 19.74 -1.15 2.06
C GLY A 115 19.43 -2.51 2.67
N ALA A 116 18.22 -2.67 3.21
CA ALA A 116 17.79 -3.91 3.82
C ALA A 116 16.31 -4.17 3.56
N ASP A 117 15.97 -5.44 3.39
CA ASP A 117 14.61 -5.92 3.58
C ASP A 117 14.22 -5.71 5.05
N THR A 118 13.14 -4.98 5.26
CA THR A 118 12.81 -4.43 6.59
C THR A 118 11.40 -4.82 6.99
N ASP A 119 11.30 -5.74 7.92
CA ASP A 119 10.01 -6.08 8.54
C ASP A 119 9.38 -4.86 9.22
N GLY A 120 8.09 -4.66 9.02
CA GLY A 120 7.35 -3.58 9.66
C GLY A 120 7.84 -2.19 9.28
N ILE A 121 8.34 -2.02 8.06
CA ILE A 121 8.88 -0.76 7.49
C ILE A 121 8.01 0.46 7.80
N ASP A 122 6.68 0.32 7.68
CA ASP A 122 5.75 1.43 7.92
C ASP A 122 5.68 1.83 9.39
N THR A 123 5.75 0.85 10.29
CA THR A 123 5.78 1.10 11.74
C THR A 123 7.10 1.74 12.13
N LYS A 124 8.21 1.29 11.55
CA LYS A 124 9.55 1.84 11.80
C LYS A 124 9.65 3.28 11.31
N MET A 125 9.25 3.53 10.05
CA MET A 125 9.26 4.88 9.48
C MET A 125 8.38 5.84 10.28
N ALA A 126 7.17 5.40 10.69
CA ALA A 126 6.27 6.20 11.52
C ALA A 126 6.90 6.55 12.86
N ALA A 127 7.51 5.59 13.55
CA ALA A 127 8.15 5.81 14.86
C ALA A 127 9.34 6.80 14.76
N GLU A 128 10.12 6.74 13.68
CA GLU A 128 11.20 7.69 13.42
C GLU A 128 10.67 9.11 13.22
N GLN A 129 9.63 9.26 12.41
CA GLN A 129 9.01 10.56 12.15
C GLN A 129 8.33 11.14 13.41
N GLU A 130 7.61 10.33 14.18
CA GLU A 130 6.96 10.74 15.43
C GLU A 130 7.96 11.14 16.52
N SER A 131 9.08 10.44 16.61
CA SER A 131 10.14 10.77 17.57
C SER A 131 11.04 11.91 17.13
N GLY A 132 11.05 12.24 15.84
CA GLY A 132 11.99 13.20 15.23
C GLY A 132 13.42 12.67 15.12
N ASN A 133 13.64 11.37 15.36
CA ASN A 133 14.93 10.71 15.20
C ASN A 133 14.92 9.88 13.91
N VAL A 134 15.03 10.56 12.78
CA VAL A 134 14.98 9.95 11.46
C VAL A 134 16.33 9.33 11.12
N VAL A 135 16.31 8.06 10.71
CA VAL A 135 17.47 7.26 10.31
C VAL A 135 17.36 6.82 8.85
N GLY A 136 16.17 6.39 8.43
CA GLY A 136 15.92 5.99 7.06
C GLY A 136 15.86 7.19 6.12
N ASP A 137 16.52 7.08 4.96
CA ASP A 137 16.48 8.10 3.91
C ASP A 137 15.38 7.84 2.89
N VAL A 138 15.21 6.57 2.52
CA VAL A 138 14.26 6.14 1.50
C VAL A 138 13.31 5.08 2.04
N TRP A 139 12.04 5.26 1.72
CA TRP A 139 10.99 4.26 1.84
C TRP A 139 10.71 3.69 0.44
N PHE A 140 10.92 2.37 0.28
CA PHE A 140 10.71 1.64 -0.95
C PHE A 140 9.74 0.49 -0.68
N ASN A 141 8.46 0.66 -0.99
CA ASN A 141 7.43 -0.27 -0.57
C ASN A 141 6.21 -0.24 -1.52
N SER A 142 5.41 -1.32 -1.51
CA SER A 142 4.16 -1.44 -2.24
C SER A 142 2.92 -1.04 -1.44
N ASP A 143 3.06 -0.64 -0.17
CA ASP A 143 1.96 -0.22 0.69
C ASP A 143 1.45 1.20 0.38
N GLY A 144 1.00 1.40 -0.86
CA GLY A 144 0.49 2.68 -1.34
C GLY A 144 -0.60 3.27 -0.45
N HIS A 145 -1.42 2.43 0.19
CA HIS A 145 -2.46 2.88 1.12
C HIS A 145 -1.89 3.57 2.36
N ILE A 146 -0.77 3.09 2.90
CA ILE A 146 -0.06 3.75 4.01
C ILE A 146 0.61 5.04 3.52
N LEU A 147 1.26 4.98 2.34
CA LEU A 147 1.88 6.15 1.73
C LEU A 147 0.88 7.31 1.60
N PHE A 148 -0.22 7.09 0.88
CA PHE A 148 -1.19 8.16 0.55
C PHE A 148 -2.15 8.46 1.70
N GLY A 149 -2.49 7.48 2.54
CA GLY A 149 -3.43 7.65 3.64
C GLY A 149 -2.81 8.20 4.92
N ARG A 150 -1.55 7.87 5.20
CA ARG A 150 -0.88 8.27 6.44
C ARG A 150 0.32 9.18 6.23
N PHE A 151 1.29 8.76 5.40
CA PHE A 151 2.58 9.43 5.37
C PHE A 151 2.53 10.77 4.64
N VAL A 152 1.87 10.83 3.50
CA VAL A 152 1.70 12.10 2.74
C VAL A 152 0.91 13.14 3.53
N PRO A 153 -0.26 12.83 4.13
CA PRO A 153 -1.00 13.81 4.92
C PRO A 153 -0.25 14.35 6.15
N ASN A 154 0.63 13.54 6.74
CA ASN A 154 1.47 13.94 7.86
C ASN A 154 2.80 14.58 7.44
N GLN A 155 3.06 14.72 6.14
CA GLN A 155 4.32 15.25 5.59
C GLN A 155 5.55 14.45 6.07
N TRP A 156 5.40 13.13 6.24
CA TRP A 156 6.47 12.24 6.67
C TRP A 156 7.32 11.70 5.52
N LEU A 157 6.73 11.62 4.32
CA LEU A 157 7.41 11.23 3.10
C LEU A 157 7.16 12.25 1.99
N TRP A 158 8.18 12.48 1.19
CA TRP A 158 8.19 13.40 0.06
C TRP A 158 8.49 12.68 -1.24
N SER A 159 7.82 13.09 -2.30
CA SER A 159 8.10 12.60 -3.65
C SER A 159 9.39 13.22 -4.20
N PHE A 160 10.11 12.42 -4.98
CA PHE A 160 11.16 12.88 -5.88
C PHE A 160 11.11 12.03 -7.14
N VAL A 161 11.02 12.66 -8.31
CA VAL A 161 11.00 11.97 -9.60
C VAL A 161 12.11 12.55 -10.46
N PRO A 162 13.13 11.74 -10.80
CA PRO A 162 14.21 12.19 -11.69
C PRO A 162 13.65 12.74 -12.99
N ARG A 163 14.07 13.96 -13.38
CA ARG A 163 13.51 14.64 -14.55
C ARG A 163 13.99 14.09 -15.88
N ASP A 164 15.00 13.24 -15.86
CA ASP A 164 15.55 12.52 -17.00
C ASP A 164 14.98 11.09 -17.16
N VAL A 165 14.01 10.70 -16.31
CA VAL A 165 13.31 9.41 -16.37
C VAL A 165 11.85 9.65 -16.72
N VAL A 166 11.29 8.83 -17.61
CA VAL A 166 9.88 8.86 -17.97
C VAL A 166 9.16 7.69 -17.30
N ILE A 167 8.17 8.00 -16.48
CA ILE A 167 7.27 7.04 -15.84
C ILE A 167 5.85 7.39 -16.31
N PRO A 168 5.26 6.61 -17.24
CA PRO A 168 4.02 6.98 -17.93
C PRO A 168 2.80 7.15 -17.03
N GLU A 169 2.74 6.43 -15.91
CA GLU A 169 1.63 6.44 -14.95
C GLU A 169 1.68 7.58 -13.92
N LEU A 170 2.70 8.41 -13.97
CA LEU A 170 2.84 9.56 -13.06
C LEU A 170 1.72 10.56 -13.28
N THR A 171 1.00 10.87 -12.21
CA THR A 171 -0.06 11.89 -12.22
C THR A 171 0.15 12.91 -11.10
N ALA A 172 -0.61 14.00 -11.14
CA ALA A 172 -0.57 15.01 -10.07
C ALA A 172 -1.09 14.46 -8.73
N GLU A 173 -1.98 13.48 -8.77
CA GLU A 173 -2.55 12.79 -7.60
C GLU A 173 -1.60 11.73 -7.04
N ARG A 174 -0.75 11.16 -7.91
CA ARG A 174 0.25 10.14 -7.55
C ARG A 174 1.65 10.57 -8.01
N PRO A 175 2.25 11.60 -7.37
CA PRO A 175 3.49 12.23 -7.83
C PRO A 175 4.76 11.52 -7.36
N PHE A 176 4.66 10.25 -6.94
CA PHE A 176 5.79 9.48 -6.44
C PHE A 176 6.43 8.65 -7.54
N ALA A 177 7.75 8.53 -7.51
CA ALA A 177 8.44 7.62 -8.40
C ALA A 177 7.97 6.18 -8.15
N VAL A 178 7.68 5.47 -9.23
CA VAL A 178 7.36 4.04 -9.22
C VAL A 178 8.58 3.31 -9.75
N ALA A 179 9.10 2.38 -8.98
CA ALA A 179 10.24 1.57 -9.39
C ALA A 179 9.79 0.42 -10.30
N ARG A 180 8.76 -0.28 -9.88
CA ARG A 180 8.27 -1.48 -10.55
C ARG A 180 6.82 -1.80 -10.19
N HIS A 181 6.27 -2.70 -10.97
CA HIS A 181 5.08 -3.46 -10.61
C HIS A 181 5.45 -4.92 -10.40
N SER A 182 4.78 -5.58 -9.46
CA SER A 182 4.87 -7.02 -9.26
C SER A 182 3.47 -7.62 -9.25
N THR A 183 3.39 -8.92 -9.51
CA THR A 183 2.11 -9.62 -9.62
C THR A 183 2.06 -10.76 -8.61
N ASP A 184 1.02 -10.79 -7.77
CA ASP A 184 0.69 -11.96 -6.99
C ASP A 184 -0.42 -12.72 -7.73
N VAL A 185 -0.34 -14.04 -7.73
CA VAL A 185 -1.23 -14.91 -8.51
C VAL A 185 -1.79 -16.05 -7.66
N ILE A 186 -2.88 -16.63 -8.11
CA ILE A 186 -3.33 -17.93 -7.62
C ILE A 186 -2.58 -18.99 -8.43
N GLY A 187 -1.75 -19.75 -7.71
CA GLY A 187 -0.95 -20.85 -8.24
C GLY A 187 -1.53 -22.22 -7.97
N TYR A 188 -1.14 -23.18 -8.79
CA TYR A 188 -1.48 -24.60 -8.66
C TYR A 188 -0.26 -25.48 -8.92
N ASN A 189 -0.31 -26.75 -8.48
CA ASN A 189 0.76 -27.70 -8.75
C ASN A 189 0.65 -28.26 -10.19
N ASN A 190 1.56 -27.83 -11.07
CA ASN A 190 1.53 -28.17 -12.49
C ASN A 190 1.99 -29.62 -12.80
N LYS A 191 2.69 -30.27 -11.88
CA LYS A 191 3.04 -31.69 -11.99
C LYS A 191 1.84 -32.58 -11.72
N PHE A 192 1.02 -32.19 -10.74
CA PHE A 192 -0.21 -32.92 -10.40
C PHE A 192 -1.33 -32.64 -11.43
N TYR A 193 -1.44 -31.39 -11.91
CA TYR A 193 -2.41 -30.96 -12.93
C TYR A 193 -1.70 -30.59 -14.25
N PRO A 194 -1.19 -31.58 -15.01
CA PRO A 194 -0.37 -31.31 -16.18
C PRO A 194 -1.15 -30.72 -17.39
N ASN A 195 -2.49 -30.70 -17.30
CA ASN A 195 -3.36 -30.14 -18.34
C ASN A 195 -3.76 -28.67 -18.08
N GLY A 196 -3.20 -28.03 -17.06
CA GLY A 196 -3.50 -26.66 -16.63
C GLY A 196 -4.27 -26.61 -15.33
N CYS A 197 -4.57 -25.38 -14.86
CA CYS A 197 -5.29 -25.14 -13.63
C CYS A 197 -6.68 -25.82 -13.68
N PRO A 198 -7.04 -26.64 -12.67
CA PRO A 198 -8.32 -27.35 -12.67
C PRO A 198 -9.51 -26.45 -12.30
N VAL A 199 -9.25 -25.22 -11.84
CA VAL A 199 -10.26 -24.20 -11.52
C VAL A 199 -10.19 -23.06 -12.52
N THR A 200 -11.33 -22.60 -12.98
CA THR A 200 -11.47 -21.52 -13.97
C THR A 200 -12.21 -20.32 -13.42
N ASN A 201 -12.70 -20.41 -12.19
CA ASN A 201 -13.43 -19.35 -11.51
C ASN A 201 -13.05 -19.36 -10.03
N ILE A 202 -12.71 -18.22 -9.48
CA ILE A 202 -12.21 -18.09 -8.11
C ILE A 202 -13.22 -18.58 -7.05
N TRP A 203 -14.51 -18.58 -7.36
CA TRP A 203 -15.55 -19.09 -6.48
C TRP A 203 -15.47 -20.60 -6.26
N GLN A 204 -14.88 -21.35 -7.19
CA GLN A 204 -14.67 -22.79 -7.04
C GLN A 204 -13.77 -23.12 -5.84
N LEU A 205 -12.80 -22.24 -5.52
CA LEU A 205 -11.92 -22.39 -4.36
C LEU A 205 -12.70 -22.40 -3.02
N THR A 206 -13.95 -21.93 -3.02
CA THR A 206 -14.83 -21.93 -1.85
C THR A 206 -15.77 -23.15 -1.81
N GLU A 207 -15.65 -24.09 -2.75
CA GLU A 207 -16.46 -25.30 -2.80
C GLU A 207 -15.92 -26.40 -1.87
N PRO A 208 -16.79 -27.26 -1.31
CA PRO A 208 -16.39 -28.29 -0.36
C PRO A 208 -15.29 -29.24 -0.85
N VAL A 209 -15.17 -29.44 -2.16
CA VAL A 209 -14.13 -30.32 -2.75
C VAL A 209 -12.74 -29.75 -2.51
N TYR A 210 -12.62 -28.43 -2.35
CA TYR A 210 -11.37 -27.73 -2.06
C TYR A 210 -11.24 -27.30 -0.60
N LYS A 211 -12.02 -27.89 0.31
CA LYS A 211 -11.94 -27.57 1.74
C LYS A 211 -10.54 -27.83 2.28
N GLY A 212 -9.92 -26.79 2.88
CA GLY A 212 -8.56 -26.85 3.43
C GLY A 212 -7.45 -26.92 2.39
N LYS A 213 -7.75 -26.58 1.13
CA LYS A 213 -6.79 -26.66 0.00
C LYS A 213 -6.42 -25.29 -0.60
N PHE A 214 -6.72 -24.20 0.06
CA PHE A 214 -6.26 -22.87 -0.33
C PHE A 214 -5.32 -22.31 0.73
N PHE A 215 -4.11 -21.98 0.33
CA PHE A 215 -3.01 -21.54 1.18
C PHE A 215 -2.70 -20.08 0.88
N MET A 216 -2.44 -19.29 1.91
CA MET A 216 -2.01 -17.89 1.78
C MET A 216 -1.27 -17.45 3.04
N GLU A 217 -0.47 -16.39 2.93
CA GLU A 217 0.07 -15.71 4.09
C GLU A 217 -1.05 -15.17 4.98
N ASP A 218 -0.79 -15.09 6.29
CA ASP A 218 -1.79 -14.60 7.24
C ASP A 218 -2.05 -13.09 7.08
N PRO A 219 -3.22 -12.69 6.56
CA PRO A 219 -3.54 -11.26 6.40
C PRO A 219 -3.63 -10.51 7.72
N MET A 220 -3.70 -11.21 8.86
CA MET A 220 -3.74 -10.57 10.17
C MET A 220 -2.37 -10.12 10.64
N SER A 221 -1.31 -10.75 10.16
CA SER A 221 0.09 -10.42 10.47
C SER A 221 0.73 -9.51 9.43
N ASP A 222 0.27 -9.56 8.17
CA ASP A 222 0.81 -8.79 7.05
C ASP A 222 -0.19 -7.78 6.49
N VAL A 223 0.20 -6.49 6.52
CA VAL A 223 -0.68 -5.39 6.06
C VAL A 223 -0.85 -5.36 4.55
N SER A 224 0.17 -5.79 3.80
CA SER A 224 0.12 -5.87 2.34
C SER A 224 -0.86 -6.97 1.91
N THR A 225 -0.79 -8.15 2.54
CA THR A 225 -1.72 -9.25 2.29
C THR A 225 -3.16 -8.88 2.67
N MET A 226 -3.35 -8.11 3.75
CA MET A 226 -4.67 -7.58 4.09
C MET A 226 -5.20 -6.62 3.02
N ALA A 227 -4.38 -5.75 2.48
CA ALA A 227 -4.77 -4.86 1.38
C ALA A 227 -5.06 -5.65 0.09
N LYS A 228 -4.29 -6.70 -0.21
CA LYS A 228 -4.57 -7.61 -1.34
C LYS A 228 -5.96 -8.24 -1.24
N ILE A 229 -6.37 -8.77 -0.08
CA ILE A 229 -7.71 -9.33 0.06
C ILE A 229 -8.82 -8.27 0.05
N ALA A 230 -8.52 -7.01 0.41
CA ALA A 230 -9.47 -5.90 0.28
C ALA A 230 -9.82 -5.61 -1.18
N THR A 231 -8.93 -5.93 -2.13
CA THR A 231 -9.16 -5.75 -3.57
C THR A 231 -10.35 -6.59 -4.07
N PHE A 232 -10.66 -7.73 -3.44
CA PHE A 232 -11.89 -8.50 -3.76
C PHE A 232 -13.17 -7.77 -3.32
N VAL A 233 -13.10 -7.01 -2.24
CA VAL A 233 -14.21 -6.18 -1.77
C VAL A 233 -14.38 -4.94 -2.64
N GLN A 234 -13.27 -4.38 -3.14
CA GLN A 234 -13.23 -3.29 -4.09
C GLN A 234 -13.92 -3.67 -5.42
N ASN A 235 -13.59 -4.84 -5.96
CA ASN A 235 -14.09 -5.33 -7.25
C ASN A 235 -15.34 -6.22 -7.09
N ALA A 236 -16.24 -5.81 -6.19
CA ALA A 236 -17.42 -6.57 -5.81
C ALA A 236 -18.38 -6.86 -6.96
N ASP A 237 -18.48 -5.97 -7.95
CA ASP A 237 -19.35 -6.13 -9.11
C ASP A 237 -18.84 -7.25 -10.03
N GLU A 238 -17.54 -7.34 -10.25
CA GLU A 238 -16.91 -8.41 -11.04
C GLU A 238 -17.00 -9.74 -10.29
N MET A 239 -16.81 -9.72 -8.97
CA MET A 239 -17.05 -10.88 -8.12
C MET A 239 -18.50 -11.38 -8.23
N ALA A 240 -19.48 -10.48 -8.26
CA ALA A 240 -20.89 -10.81 -8.41
C ALA A 240 -21.19 -11.43 -9.79
N GLN A 241 -20.58 -10.88 -10.86
CA GLN A 241 -20.70 -11.42 -12.22
C GLN A 241 -20.10 -12.83 -12.33
N ALA A 242 -18.91 -13.05 -11.77
CA ALA A 242 -18.27 -14.36 -11.75
C ALA A 242 -19.09 -15.38 -10.95
N TYR A 243 -19.71 -14.98 -9.83
CA TYR A 243 -20.62 -15.80 -9.08
C TYR A 243 -21.85 -16.21 -9.91
N GLN A 244 -22.48 -15.23 -10.59
CA GLN A 244 -23.62 -15.46 -11.46
C GLN A 244 -23.26 -16.38 -12.64
N ALA A 245 -22.07 -16.20 -13.23
CA ALA A 245 -21.60 -17.03 -14.33
C ALA A 245 -21.41 -18.50 -13.91
N LEU A 246 -20.85 -18.73 -12.72
CA LEU A 246 -20.58 -20.07 -12.22
C LEU A 246 -21.86 -20.78 -11.72
N TYR A 247 -22.69 -20.09 -10.93
CA TYR A 247 -23.82 -20.73 -10.22
C TYR A 247 -25.19 -20.45 -10.84
N GLY A 248 -25.30 -19.59 -11.86
CA GLY A 248 -26.56 -19.24 -12.51
C GLY A 248 -27.55 -18.45 -11.64
N LYS A 249 -27.09 -17.89 -10.51
CA LYS A 249 -27.92 -17.16 -9.53
C LYS A 249 -27.16 -15.96 -8.96
N ALA A 250 -27.90 -14.97 -8.42
CA ALA A 250 -27.28 -13.82 -7.78
C ALA A 250 -26.60 -14.20 -6.47
N TRP A 251 -25.48 -13.55 -6.12
CA TRP A 251 -24.67 -13.84 -4.93
C TRP A 251 -25.44 -13.66 -3.62
N ASP A 252 -26.35 -12.68 -3.54
CA ASP A 252 -27.16 -12.37 -2.36
C ASP A 252 -28.22 -13.44 -2.04
N THR A 253 -28.40 -14.40 -2.94
CA THR A 253 -29.25 -15.59 -2.71
C THR A 253 -28.49 -16.73 -2.01
N ASP A 254 -27.17 -16.62 -1.82
CA ASP A 254 -26.38 -17.59 -1.06
C ASP A 254 -26.77 -17.56 0.42
N GLU A 255 -26.79 -18.73 1.08
CA GLU A 255 -27.14 -18.80 2.50
C GLU A 255 -26.13 -18.06 3.37
N LEU A 256 -24.85 -18.05 2.99
CA LEU A 256 -23.80 -17.32 3.72
C LEU A 256 -23.80 -15.82 3.45
N ALA A 257 -24.54 -15.35 2.42
CA ALA A 257 -24.79 -13.92 2.21
C ALA A 257 -25.78 -13.34 3.24
N LYS A 258 -26.61 -14.19 3.86
CA LYS A 258 -27.57 -13.75 4.86
C LYS A 258 -26.89 -13.48 6.19
N THR A 259 -27.42 -12.51 6.93
CA THR A 259 -26.99 -12.29 8.31
C THR A 259 -27.38 -13.50 9.15
N ASP A 260 -26.38 -14.15 9.70
CA ASP A 260 -26.55 -15.34 10.56
C ASP A 260 -26.54 -14.93 12.07
N ALA A 261 -26.53 -15.95 12.94
CA ALA A 261 -26.52 -15.75 14.39
C ALA A 261 -25.23 -15.05 14.89
N SER A 262 -24.15 -15.01 14.10
CA SER A 262 -22.92 -14.29 14.43
C SER A 262 -23.06 -12.78 14.28
N GLY A 263 -24.09 -12.31 13.54
CA GLY A 263 -24.29 -10.91 13.23
C GLY A 263 -23.37 -10.34 12.16
N ILE A 264 -22.58 -11.20 11.48
CA ILE A 264 -21.69 -10.78 10.38
C ILE A 264 -22.54 -10.38 9.18
N VAL A 265 -22.41 -9.11 8.75
CA VAL A 265 -23.14 -8.58 7.59
C VAL A 265 -22.26 -8.69 6.35
N VAL A 266 -22.75 -9.40 5.33
CA VAL A 266 -22.13 -9.52 4.03
C VAL A 266 -22.69 -8.42 3.12
N GLU A 267 -21.89 -7.39 2.87
CA GLU A 267 -22.36 -6.19 2.18
C GLU A 267 -22.30 -6.30 0.66
N ASN A 268 -21.38 -7.12 0.13
CA ASN A 268 -21.21 -7.33 -1.31
C ASN A 268 -20.61 -8.72 -1.60
N ALA A 269 -20.42 -9.01 -2.89
CA ALA A 269 -19.91 -10.33 -3.32
C ALA A 269 -18.46 -10.58 -2.86
N GLY A 270 -17.62 -9.55 -2.76
CA GLY A 270 -16.26 -9.69 -2.23
C GLY A 270 -16.27 -10.17 -0.77
N TYR A 271 -17.07 -9.56 0.08
CA TYR A 271 -17.25 -10.04 1.47
C TYR A 271 -17.82 -11.46 1.52
N LEU A 272 -18.75 -11.81 0.61
CA LEU A 272 -19.25 -13.18 0.54
C LEU A 272 -18.13 -14.16 0.23
N TRP A 273 -17.27 -13.85 -0.74
CA TRP A 273 -16.14 -14.70 -1.10
C TRP A 273 -15.19 -14.91 0.08
N LEU A 274 -14.80 -13.84 0.79
CA LEU A 274 -13.96 -13.94 1.99
C LEU A 274 -14.59 -14.81 3.07
N LYS A 275 -15.90 -14.64 3.35
CA LYS A 275 -16.61 -15.47 4.32
C LYS A 275 -16.63 -16.95 3.88
N LYS A 276 -16.94 -17.22 2.62
CA LYS A 276 -16.95 -18.60 2.08
C LYS A 276 -15.57 -19.23 2.11
N LEU A 277 -14.50 -18.46 1.83
CA LEU A 277 -13.12 -18.93 1.89
C LEU A 277 -12.76 -19.32 3.33
N ALA A 278 -13.07 -18.46 4.32
CA ALA A 278 -12.88 -18.77 5.74
C ALA A 278 -13.64 -20.04 6.15
N TYR A 279 -14.91 -20.16 5.75
CA TYR A 279 -15.76 -21.35 6.05
C TYR A 279 -15.29 -22.62 5.32
N ASN A 280 -14.59 -22.47 4.19
CA ASN A 280 -13.98 -23.58 3.46
C ASN A 280 -12.61 -23.98 4.04
N GLY A 281 -12.21 -23.39 5.17
CA GLY A 281 -11.00 -23.77 5.89
C GLY A 281 -9.73 -23.35 5.17
N VAL A 282 -9.67 -22.10 4.71
CA VAL A 282 -8.42 -21.51 4.19
C VAL A 282 -7.29 -21.75 5.19
N VAL A 283 -6.12 -22.11 4.69
CA VAL A 283 -4.93 -22.34 5.51
C VAL A 283 -4.05 -21.09 5.44
N VAL A 284 -3.92 -20.40 6.56
CA VAL A 284 -3.02 -19.23 6.68
C VAL A 284 -1.69 -19.67 7.25
N LEU A 285 -0.60 -19.18 6.68
CA LEU A 285 0.77 -19.54 7.00
C LEU A 285 1.59 -18.28 7.29
N ASP A 286 2.71 -18.44 7.98
CA ASP A 286 3.48 -17.30 8.49
C ASP A 286 4.25 -16.54 7.40
N ASP A 287 4.61 -17.23 6.31
CA ASP A 287 5.38 -16.67 5.21
C ASP A 287 5.06 -17.32 3.84
N GLY A 288 5.54 -16.68 2.76
CA GLY A 288 5.34 -17.11 1.37
C GLY A 288 6.01 -18.43 1.03
N ASP A 289 7.19 -18.72 1.56
CA ASP A 289 7.91 -19.97 1.31
C ASP A 289 7.12 -21.17 1.85
N MET A 290 6.48 -20.99 3.01
CA MET A 290 5.58 -22.01 3.57
C MET A 290 4.35 -22.22 2.70
N VAL A 291 3.78 -21.15 2.13
CA VAL A 291 2.67 -21.23 1.17
C VAL A 291 3.11 -22.02 -0.06
N ASP A 292 4.25 -21.68 -0.64
CA ASP A 292 4.79 -22.31 -1.86
C ASP A 292 5.09 -23.79 -1.65
N ALA A 293 5.72 -24.14 -0.54
CA ALA A 293 5.97 -25.53 -0.16
C ALA A 293 4.68 -26.33 0.03
N ALA A 294 3.62 -25.71 0.56
CA ALA A 294 2.36 -26.41 0.87
C ALA A 294 1.60 -26.85 -0.37
N PHE A 295 1.58 -26.05 -1.45
CA PHE A 295 0.81 -26.41 -2.66
C PHE A 295 1.69 -26.84 -3.85
N ALA A 296 2.93 -26.36 -3.93
CA ALA A 296 3.81 -26.51 -5.08
C ALA A 296 5.08 -27.33 -4.81
N GLY A 297 5.26 -27.87 -3.61
CA GLY A 297 6.42 -28.69 -3.27
C GLY A 297 6.66 -29.86 -4.23
N LEU A 298 7.93 -30.23 -4.40
CA LEU A 298 8.33 -31.33 -5.27
C LEU A 298 7.78 -32.69 -4.82
N GLU A 299 7.66 -32.89 -3.51
CA GLU A 299 7.13 -34.08 -2.88
C GLU A 299 5.85 -33.72 -2.11
N LEU A 300 4.73 -34.23 -2.56
CA LEU A 300 3.46 -34.15 -1.85
C LEU A 300 3.24 -35.41 -1.02
N PRO A 301 2.55 -35.34 0.12
CA PRO A 301 2.16 -36.53 0.87
C PRO A 301 1.45 -37.52 0.00
N GLU A 302 1.77 -38.82 0.13
CA GLU A 302 1.22 -39.89 -0.71
C GLU A 302 -0.31 -39.95 -0.55
N GLY A 303 -1.03 -39.84 -1.65
CA GLY A 303 -2.49 -39.89 -1.69
C GLY A 303 -3.21 -38.58 -1.40
N GLU A 304 -2.48 -37.47 -1.19
CA GLU A 304 -3.05 -36.16 -1.05
C GLU A 304 -3.03 -35.41 -2.38
N GLU A 305 -4.13 -34.73 -2.70
CA GLU A 305 -4.18 -33.78 -3.80
C GLU A 305 -3.63 -32.43 -3.31
N PRO A 306 -2.73 -31.79 -4.08
CA PRO A 306 -2.28 -30.47 -3.76
C PRO A 306 -3.43 -29.47 -3.79
N GLY A 307 -3.28 -28.39 -3.00
CA GLY A 307 -4.19 -27.26 -3.05
C GLY A 307 -3.77 -26.23 -4.07
N PHE A 308 -4.15 -24.99 -3.75
CA PHE A 308 -3.81 -23.78 -4.49
C PHE A 308 -3.13 -22.81 -3.52
N GLY A 309 -2.20 -22.02 -3.99
CA GLY A 309 -1.55 -21.00 -3.18
C GLY A 309 -1.79 -19.61 -3.75
N TRP A 310 -1.84 -18.63 -2.86
CA TRP A 310 -1.69 -17.24 -3.28
C TRP A 310 -0.23 -16.83 -3.04
N THR A 311 0.50 -16.60 -4.12
CA THR A 311 1.94 -16.39 -4.09
C THR A 311 2.38 -15.36 -5.11
N GLY A 312 3.64 -14.89 -5.03
CA GLY A 312 4.26 -14.08 -6.07
C GLY A 312 4.33 -14.82 -7.39
N TYR A 313 4.11 -14.13 -8.51
CA TYR A 313 4.31 -14.77 -9.81
C TYR A 313 5.80 -15.13 -10.04
N SER A 314 6.73 -14.41 -9.42
CA SER A 314 8.17 -14.73 -9.43
C SER A 314 8.50 -16.13 -8.90
N THR A 315 7.71 -16.68 -8.00
CA THR A 315 7.83 -18.07 -7.53
C THR A 315 7.86 -19.09 -8.70
N TYR A 316 7.33 -18.72 -9.88
CA TYR A 316 7.41 -19.58 -11.05
C TYR A 316 8.86 -19.83 -11.55
N GLU A 317 9.81 -18.96 -11.23
CA GLU A 317 11.23 -19.18 -11.53
C GLU A 317 11.77 -20.42 -10.81
N ALA A 318 11.40 -20.63 -9.53
CA ALA A 318 11.76 -21.84 -8.80
C ALA A 318 11.22 -23.13 -9.49
N THR A 319 10.12 -23.01 -10.26
CA THR A 319 9.65 -24.12 -11.09
C THR A 319 10.55 -24.34 -12.33
N LEU A 320 11.04 -23.28 -12.95
CA LEU A 320 11.96 -23.38 -14.08
C LEU A 320 13.30 -23.99 -13.64
N ASP A 321 13.73 -23.72 -12.43
CA ASP A 321 14.95 -24.28 -11.82
C ASP A 321 14.75 -25.69 -11.26
N GLY A 322 13.52 -26.19 -11.22
CA GLY A 322 13.18 -27.54 -10.77
C GLY A 322 13.11 -27.69 -9.25
N GLU A 323 12.92 -26.59 -8.53
CA GLU A 323 12.80 -26.54 -7.06
C GLU A 323 11.34 -26.63 -6.58
N LEU A 324 10.39 -26.19 -7.43
CA LEU A 324 8.94 -26.27 -7.18
C LEU A 324 8.19 -26.84 -8.37
N ASN A 325 6.87 -27.03 -8.22
CA ASN A 325 5.95 -27.42 -9.28
C ASN A 325 4.78 -26.42 -9.40
N MET A 326 5.06 -25.14 -9.41
CA MET A 326 4.06 -24.06 -9.45
C MET A 326 3.76 -23.65 -10.91
N SER A 327 2.50 -23.31 -11.20
CA SER A 327 2.12 -22.47 -12.36
C SER A 327 0.92 -21.60 -11.99
N PRO A 328 0.80 -20.37 -12.56
CA PRO A 328 -0.37 -19.52 -12.37
C PRO A 328 -1.63 -20.10 -13.01
N CYS A 329 -2.77 -19.84 -12.40
CA CYS A 329 -4.09 -20.17 -12.95
C CYS A 329 -4.53 -19.16 -14.02
N PHE A 330 -3.84 -19.14 -15.17
CA PHE A 330 -4.17 -18.23 -16.28
C PHE A 330 -5.63 -18.37 -16.72
N GLY A 331 -6.27 -17.24 -16.99
CA GLY A 331 -7.67 -17.19 -17.43
C GLY A 331 -8.71 -17.52 -16.36
N MET A 332 -8.31 -17.51 -15.07
CA MET A 332 -9.27 -17.64 -13.97
C MET A 332 -10.19 -16.42 -13.91
N GLU A 333 -11.48 -16.63 -13.82
CA GLU A 333 -12.51 -15.61 -13.69
C GLU A 333 -12.81 -15.30 -12.21
N PRO A 334 -13.02 -14.03 -11.82
CA PRO A 334 -12.88 -12.82 -12.64
C PRO A 334 -11.42 -12.36 -12.75
N VAL A 335 -10.53 -12.93 -11.96
CA VAL A 335 -9.14 -12.50 -11.80
C VAL A 335 -8.25 -13.68 -11.44
N MET A 336 -7.02 -13.72 -11.97
CA MET A 336 -6.02 -14.70 -11.54
C MET A 336 -5.05 -14.16 -10.47
N GLY A 337 -5.03 -12.84 -10.26
CA GLY A 337 -4.07 -12.24 -9.33
C GLY A 337 -4.21 -10.73 -9.17
N ILE A 338 -3.27 -10.16 -8.42
CA ILE A 338 -3.22 -8.74 -8.07
C ILE A 338 -1.92 -8.13 -8.56
N PHE A 339 -2.02 -7.00 -9.24
CA PHE A 339 -0.91 -6.19 -9.73
C PHE A 339 -0.60 -5.09 -8.72
N LYS A 340 0.62 -5.10 -8.19
CA LYS A 340 1.08 -4.21 -7.10
C LYS A 340 2.07 -3.20 -7.63
N THR A 341 1.99 -1.97 -7.15
CA THR A 341 2.91 -0.88 -7.49
C THR A 341 3.85 -0.60 -6.33
N SER A 342 5.16 -0.62 -6.59
CA SER A 342 6.20 -0.29 -5.61
C SER A 342 6.66 1.16 -5.80
N PHE A 343 6.46 1.97 -4.76
CA PHE A 343 6.76 3.39 -4.73
C PHE A 343 8.11 3.67 -4.07
N LEU A 344 8.73 4.77 -4.48
CA LEU A 344 9.94 5.33 -3.89
C LEU A 344 9.62 6.70 -3.30
N ALA A 345 9.97 6.91 -2.04
CA ALA A 345 9.75 8.17 -1.35
C ALA A 345 10.94 8.55 -0.45
N ILE A 346 11.20 9.84 -0.28
CA ILE A 346 12.25 10.36 0.59
C ILE A 346 11.63 10.70 1.94
N ALA A 347 12.25 10.23 3.04
CA ALA A 347 11.81 10.54 4.38
C ALA A 347 11.94 12.04 4.68
N ASN A 348 10.94 12.62 5.34
CA ASN A 348 11.06 13.97 5.84
C ASN A 348 12.21 14.04 6.86
N LYS A 349 13.09 15.02 6.74
CA LYS A 349 14.33 15.14 7.51
C LYS A 349 15.29 13.96 7.34
N ALA A 350 15.25 13.28 6.18
CA ALA A 350 16.25 12.28 5.83
C ALA A 350 17.66 12.81 6.11
N PRO A 351 18.54 12.04 6.77
CA PRO A 351 19.93 12.44 7.02
C PRO A 351 20.74 12.68 5.75
N HIS A 352 20.42 11.94 4.66
CA HIS A 352 21.19 11.93 3.43
C HIS A 352 20.27 12.16 2.19
N PRO A 353 19.64 13.36 2.08
CA PRO A 353 18.62 13.62 1.07
C PRO A 353 19.14 13.59 -0.37
N ASN A 354 20.41 13.91 -0.60
CA ASN A 354 20.99 13.84 -1.95
C ASN A 354 21.37 12.42 -2.33
N ALA A 355 21.86 11.60 -1.40
CA ALA A 355 22.05 10.16 -1.60
C ALA A 355 20.70 9.48 -1.88
N ALA A 356 19.62 9.88 -1.22
CA ALA A 356 18.26 9.38 -1.49
C ALA A 356 17.80 9.69 -2.92
N LYS A 357 18.01 10.90 -3.41
CA LYS A 357 17.71 11.28 -4.82
C LYS A 357 18.51 10.46 -5.80
N LEU A 358 19.81 10.29 -5.50
CA LEU A 358 20.72 9.52 -6.35
C LEU A 358 20.29 8.04 -6.42
N PHE A 359 19.85 7.47 -5.27
CA PHE A 359 19.32 6.14 -5.23
C PHE A 359 18.02 5.99 -6.04
N ILE A 360 17.07 6.93 -5.89
CA ILE A 360 15.82 6.87 -6.66
C ILE A 360 16.12 6.89 -8.17
N ARG A 361 17.06 7.71 -8.62
CA ARG A 361 17.49 7.68 -10.01
C ARG A 361 18.14 6.36 -10.40
N PHE A 362 18.99 5.80 -9.53
CA PHE A 362 19.68 4.53 -9.76
C PHE A 362 18.68 3.37 -9.88
N ALA A 363 17.72 3.28 -8.97
CA ALA A 363 16.67 2.24 -8.98
C ALA A 363 15.81 2.25 -10.26
N LEU A 364 15.81 3.37 -11.00
CA LEU A 364 15.11 3.53 -12.27
C LEU A 364 16.03 3.35 -13.50
N THR A 365 17.18 2.72 -13.33
CA THR A 365 18.08 2.29 -14.41
C THR A 365 18.03 0.78 -14.59
N GLU A 366 18.54 0.27 -15.71
CA GLU A 366 18.65 -1.17 -15.94
C GLU A 366 19.44 -1.87 -14.82
N GLU A 367 20.58 -1.32 -14.41
CA GLU A 367 21.42 -1.82 -13.33
C GLU A 367 20.70 -1.81 -11.96
N GLY A 368 19.93 -0.75 -11.69
CA GLY A 368 19.18 -0.61 -10.43
C GLY A 368 17.89 -1.40 -10.40
N PHE A 369 17.36 -1.82 -11.54
CA PHE A 369 16.18 -2.67 -11.64
C PHE A 369 16.52 -4.17 -11.72
N ASP A 370 17.76 -4.52 -12.05
CA ASP A 370 18.22 -5.88 -12.33
C ASP A 370 17.77 -6.95 -11.30
N PRO A 371 17.84 -6.71 -9.96
CA PRO A 371 17.38 -7.70 -9.00
C PRO A 371 15.88 -8.02 -9.02
N TRP A 372 15.11 -7.18 -9.67
CA TRP A 372 13.65 -7.35 -9.84
C TRP A 372 13.25 -7.60 -11.29
N ASN A 373 14.22 -7.75 -12.20
CA ASN A 373 13.95 -8.11 -13.59
C ASN A 373 13.70 -9.61 -13.70
N GLU A 374 12.58 -10.04 -13.18
CA GLU A 374 12.15 -11.42 -12.99
C GLU A 374 10.74 -11.63 -13.54
N ILE A 375 10.29 -12.87 -13.56
CA ILE A 375 8.94 -13.22 -14.02
C ILE A 375 7.88 -12.58 -13.08
N GLY A 376 6.82 -12.02 -13.67
CA GLY A 376 5.76 -11.34 -12.92
C GLY A 376 6.11 -9.93 -12.42
N SER A 377 7.33 -9.45 -12.69
CA SER A 377 7.78 -8.10 -12.35
C SER A 377 7.98 -7.26 -13.61
N TYR A 378 7.59 -5.99 -13.57
CA TYR A 378 7.61 -5.07 -14.70
C TYR A 378 8.19 -3.73 -14.28
N PRO A 379 9.18 -3.18 -15.01
CA PRO A 379 9.69 -1.84 -14.71
C PRO A 379 8.63 -0.77 -15.02
N ALA A 380 8.56 0.26 -14.18
CA ALA A 380 7.68 1.39 -14.42
C ALA A 380 8.33 2.46 -15.32
N ALA A 381 9.65 2.57 -15.34
CA ALA A 381 10.37 3.51 -16.18
C ALA A 381 10.44 3.03 -17.63
N GLU A 382 10.15 3.94 -18.57
CA GLU A 382 10.24 3.64 -20.01
C GLU A 382 11.66 3.23 -20.44
N GLY A 383 11.73 2.25 -21.31
CA GLY A 383 13.00 1.82 -21.96
C GLY A 383 13.80 0.81 -21.15
N LEU A 384 13.37 0.43 -19.97
CA LEU A 384 13.99 -0.66 -19.24
C LEU A 384 13.58 -2.03 -19.81
N PRO A 385 14.48 -3.03 -19.72
CA PRO A 385 14.16 -4.37 -20.20
C PRO A 385 13.04 -4.99 -19.36
N VAL A 386 12.17 -5.75 -20.03
CA VAL A 386 11.19 -6.63 -19.40
C VAL A 386 11.73 -8.05 -19.48
N PHE A 387 11.62 -8.81 -18.42
CA PHE A 387 12.07 -10.19 -18.37
C PHE A 387 11.49 -11.03 -19.52
N GLU A 388 12.31 -11.82 -20.20
CA GLU A 388 11.95 -12.53 -21.44
C GLU A 388 10.76 -13.50 -21.24
N GLY A 389 10.60 -14.05 -20.03
CA GLY A 389 9.51 -14.96 -19.67
C GLY A 389 8.18 -14.28 -19.35
N ASN A 390 8.14 -12.96 -19.25
CA ASN A 390 6.94 -12.23 -18.87
C ASN A 390 5.89 -12.19 -19.99
N LEU A 391 4.61 -12.28 -19.60
CA LEU A 391 3.52 -11.92 -20.51
C LEU A 391 3.63 -10.44 -20.88
N PRO A 392 3.31 -10.07 -22.14
CA PRO A 392 3.10 -8.66 -22.45
C PRO A 392 2.06 -8.04 -21.52
N LEU A 393 2.30 -6.80 -21.04
CA LEU A 393 1.35 -6.12 -20.13
C LEU A 393 -0.09 -6.08 -20.68
N ALA A 394 -0.24 -5.92 -22.00
CA ALA A 394 -1.56 -5.94 -22.65
C ALA A 394 -2.30 -7.29 -22.52
N GLU A 395 -1.58 -8.38 -22.25
CA GLU A 395 -2.14 -9.71 -22.04
C GLU A 395 -2.31 -10.02 -20.54
N LEU A 396 -1.47 -9.44 -19.68
CA LEU A 396 -1.54 -9.62 -18.23
C LEU A 396 -2.63 -8.77 -17.60
N LEU A 397 -2.68 -7.46 -17.88
CA LEU A 397 -3.56 -6.52 -17.21
C LEU A 397 -5.06 -6.90 -17.25
N PRO A 398 -5.61 -7.51 -18.31
CA PRO A 398 -6.98 -8.00 -18.29
C PRO A 398 -7.23 -9.18 -17.33
N GLN A 399 -6.18 -9.81 -16.80
CA GLN A 399 -6.28 -10.98 -15.94
C GLN A 399 -5.99 -10.69 -14.46
N VAL A 400 -5.59 -9.46 -14.14
CA VAL A 400 -5.22 -9.04 -12.78
C VAL A 400 -5.96 -7.77 -12.40
N TRP A 401 -6.14 -7.55 -11.09
CA TRP A 401 -6.67 -6.28 -10.58
C TRP A 401 -5.55 -5.44 -9.98
N GLU A 402 -5.64 -4.14 -10.16
CA GLU A 402 -4.77 -3.20 -9.47
C GLU A 402 -5.34 -2.85 -8.08
N MET A 403 -4.45 -2.72 -7.12
CA MET A 403 -4.79 -2.18 -5.79
C MET A 403 -5.10 -0.69 -5.88
N ASP A 404 -6.17 -0.24 -5.24
CA ASP A 404 -6.49 1.18 -5.08
C ASP A 404 -6.09 1.66 -3.67
N PRO A 405 -5.00 2.43 -3.55
CA PRO A 405 -4.53 2.91 -2.25
C PRO A 405 -5.57 3.71 -1.46
N VAL A 406 -6.47 4.45 -2.14
CA VAL A 406 -7.51 5.23 -1.47
C VAL A 406 -8.62 4.33 -0.94
N PHE A 407 -9.03 3.34 -1.74
CA PHE A 407 -9.99 2.34 -1.29
C PHE A 407 -9.43 1.55 -0.10
N ASP A 408 -8.20 1.07 -0.22
CA ASP A 408 -7.55 0.25 0.81
C ASP A 408 -7.41 1.02 2.12
N TRP A 409 -6.93 2.26 2.10
CA TRP A 409 -6.83 3.10 3.29
C TRP A 409 -8.17 3.23 4.03
N ASN A 410 -9.24 3.42 3.30
CA ASN A 410 -10.57 3.64 3.87
C ASN A 410 -11.27 2.35 4.33
N ASN A 411 -10.87 1.18 3.82
CA ASN A 411 -11.62 -0.05 4.00
C ASN A 411 -10.83 -1.20 4.64
N VAL A 412 -9.49 -1.19 4.62
CA VAL A 412 -8.65 -2.30 5.10
C VAL A 412 -8.97 -2.70 6.55
N SER A 413 -9.23 -1.75 7.44
CA SER A 413 -9.60 -2.06 8.82
C SER A 413 -10.95 -2.79 8.92
N LYS A 414 -11.92 -2.39 8.10
CA LYS A 414 -13.24 -3.04 8.04
C LYS A 414 -13.14 -4.45 7.45
N VAL A 415 -12.32 -4.62 6.43
CA VAL A 415 -12.05 -5.95 5.83
C VAL A 415 -11.36 -6.85 6.84
N ARG A 416 -10.39 -6.33 7.60
CA ARG A 416 -9.72 -7.06 8.68
C ARG A 416 -10.69 -7.54 9.75
N ASP A 417 -11.56 -6.66 10.23
CA ASP A 417 -12.55 -7.02 11.26
C ASP A 417 -13.51 -8.10 10.74
N PHE A 418 -13.94 -7.96 9.48
CA PHE A 418 -14.80 -8.93 8.83
C PHE A 418 -14.12 -10.29 8.66
N TRP A 419 -12.85 -10.30 8.22
CA TRP A 419 -12.03 -11.50 8.04
C TRP A 419 -11.83 -12.23 9.36
N ALA A 420 -11.37 -11.50 10.39
CA ALA A 420 -11.18 -12.06 11.74
C ALA A 420 -12.48 -12.66 12.30
N ALA A 421 -13.60 -11.94 12.17
CA ALA A 421 -14.90 -12.44 12.60
C ALA A 421 -15.32 -13.69 11.81
N SER A 422 -15.07 -13.74 10.49
CA SER A 422 -15.40 -14.87 9.65
C SER A 422 -14.61 -16.12 10.01
N LEU A 423 -13.30 -15.99 10.29
CA LEU A 423 -12.46 -17.10 10.76
C LEU A 423 -12.91 -17.63 12.13
N LEU A 424 -13.32 -16.74 13.04
CA LEU A 424 -13.73 -17.11 14.40
C LEU A 424 -15.01 -17.99 14.43
N VAL A 425 -15.91 -17.79 13.47
CA VAL A 425 -17.21 -18.50 13.42
C VAL A 425 -17.24 -19.59 12.35
N ALA A 426 -16.17 -19.75 11.58
CA ALA A 426 -16.03 -20.83 10.60
C ALA A 426 -16.15 -22.20 11.29
N PRO A 427 -16.84 -23.20 10.66
CA PRO A 427 -17.12 -24.50 11.25
C PRO A 427 -15.91 -25.43 11.37
#